data_772b0da40449a5eea49c8d8eddf5fa2b
#
_entry.id   772b0da40449a5eea49c8d8eddf5fa2b
#
_cell.length_a   1.000
_cell.length_b   1.000
_cell.length_c   1.000
_cell.angle_alpha   90.00
_cell.angle_beta   90.00
_cell.angle_gamma   90.00
#
_symmetry.space_group_name_H-M   'P 1'
#
loop_
_entity.id
_entity.type
_entity.pdbx_description
1 polymer ?
#
loop_
_entity_poly.entity_id
_entity_poly.type
_entity_poly.pdbx_seq_one_letter_code
_entity_poly.pdbx_strand_id
1 'polypeptide(L)'
;VILTGAGRGFCAGGDVKSMAEGTEFPDAGMEGKAQQLRAKMESSRMLHEMPKPTIAMVRGPAAGAGLSLALACDIRVASDTTRMTTAFANVGYSGDFGGTYFLTRLVGTAKARELYYTADKVEAAEALALGMVNKVVADDQLEVETMALANKMANGPAIALGYMKRNMNAAETGSLSDCFDLEAMHHTRTGMTDDHKEAAQAFVDKRTPVFKGQ
;
A
#
# COMPACT_ATOMS: atom_id res chain seq x y z
N VAL A 1 4.45 -7.10 -6.26
CA VAL A 1 5.57 -6.13 -6.02
C VAL A 1 5.76 -6.00 -4.51
N ILE A 2 7.03 -5.96 -4.04
CA ILE A 2 7.35 -5.71 -2.64
C ILE A 2 8.07 -4.36 -2.57
N LEU A 3 7.60 -3.47 -1.68
CA LEU A 3 8.26 -2.24 -1.31
C LEU A 3 8.86 -2.41 0.10
N THR A 4 10.14 -2.11 0.25
CA THR A 4 10.83 -2.19 1.55
C THR A 4 11.91 -1.12 1.64
N GLY A 5 12.36 -0.83 2.85
CA GLY A 5 13.49 0.06 3.11
C GLY A 5 14.83 -0.69 3.17
N ALA A 6 15.90 -0.04 2.81
CA ALA A 6 17.25 -0.54 3.04
C ALA A 6 17.69 -0.27 4.49
N GLY A 7 18.26 -1.28 5.16
CA GLY A 7 18.79 -1.12 6.53
C GLY A 7 17.73 -1.26 7.63
N ARG A 8 17.81 -0.42 8.66
CA ARG A 8 17.08 -0.58 9.93
C ARG A 8 15.65 -0.03 9.92
N GLY A 9 15.23 0.68 8.89
CA GLY A 9 13.93 1.32 8.82
C GLY A 9 13.29 1.18 7.45
N PHE A 10 11.97 1.29 7.39
CA PHE A 10 11.25 1.29 6.13
C PHE A 10 11.48 2.60 5.37
N CYS A 11 11.06 3.72 5.94
CA CYS A 11 11.28 5.05 5.40
C CYS A 11 10.97 6.11 6.46
N ALA A 12 11.92 7.00 6.72
CA ALA A 12 11.77 8.07 7.73
C ALA A 12 11.03 9.32 7.21
N GLY A 13 10.60 9.33 5.94
CA GLY A 13 9.93 10.47 5.32
C GLY A 13 10.87 11.41 4.58
N GLY A 14 10.50 12.68 4.49
CA GLY A 14 11.29 13.72 3.83
C GLY A 14 12.58 14.06 4.57
N ASP A 15 13.55 14.63 3.86
CA ASP A 15 14.80 15.09 4.42
C ASP A 15 14.62 16.42 5.16
N VAL A 16 14.43 16.33 6.48
CA VAL A 16 14.22 17.50 7.35
C VAL A 16 15.41 18.47 7.29
N LYS A 17 16.63 17.99 7.04
CA LYS A 17 17.79 18.87 6.90
C LYS A 17 17.69 19.72 5.63
N SER A 18 17.38 19.09 4.49
CA SER A 18 17.15 19.81 3.23
C SER A 18 15.97 20.78 3.34
N MET A 19 14.93 20.44 4.11
CA MET A 19 13.81 21.35 4.40
C MET A 19 14.28 22.59 5.17
N ALA A 20 15.06 22.41 6.24
CA ALA A 20 15.60 23.51 7.05
C ALA A 20 16.57 24.40 6.26
N GLU A 21 17.35 23.84 5.35
CA GLU A 21 18.28 24.53 4.48
C GLU A 21 17.59 25.17 3.25
N GLY A 22 16.31 24.88 3.01
CA GLY A 22 15.55 25.38 1.85
C GLY A 22 15.99 24.79 0.51
N THR A 23 16.71 23.65 0.53
CA THR A 23 17.31 23.01 -0.66
C THR A 23 16.42 21.93 -1.28
N GLU A 24 15.29 21.60 -0.67
CA GLU A 24 14.39 20.54 -1.16
C GLU A 24 13.83 20.81 -2.57
N PHE A 25 13.51 22.08 -2.86
CA PHE A 25 12.98 22.55 -4.15
C PHE A 25 13.66 23.87 -4.51
N PRO A 26 14.94 23.87 -4.90
CA PRO A 26 15.67 25.10 -5.18
C PRO A 26 15.02 25.83 -6.37
N ASP A 27 14.98 27.15 -6.28
CA ASP A 27 14.55 28.07 -7.35
C ASP A 27 13.09 27.97 -7.80
N ALA A 28 12.25 27.18 -7.11
CA ALA A 28 10.83 27.04 -7.46
C ALA A 28 9.96 27.95 -6.57
N GLY A 29 9.07 28.73 -7.19
CA GLY A 29 7.97 29.40 -6.50
C GLY A 29 6.96 28.41 -5.92
N MET A 30 5.95 28.90 -5.20
CA MET A 30 4.95 28.04 -4.52
C MET A 30 4.30 27.05 -5.47
N GLU A 31 3.83 27.48 -6.63
CA GLU A 31 3.18 26.62 -7.63
C GLU A 31 4.16 25.57 -8.18
N GLY A 32 5.41 25.96 -8.45
CA GLY A 32 6.44 25.05 -8.93
C GLY A 32 6.78 23.96 -7.91
N LYS A 33 6.88 24.33 -6.62
CA LYS A 33 7.07 23.38 -5.51
C LYS A 33 5.90 22.41 -5.42
N ALA A 34 4.66 22.90 -5.49
CA ALA A 34 3.46 22.08 -5.47
C ALA A 34 3.41 21.10 -6.65
N GLN A 35 3.76 21.52 -7.87
CA GLN A 35 3.82 20.66 -9.04
C GLN A 35 4.88 19.56 -8.90
N GLN A 36 6.08 19.91 -8.43
CA GLN A 36 7.16 18.95 -8.21
C GLN A 36 6.78 17.91 -7.14
N LEU A 37 6.20 18.36 -6.01
CA LEU A 37 5.71 17.46 -4.99
C LEU A 37 4.60 16.55 -5.53
N ARG A 38 3.63 17.12 -6.27
CA ARG A 38 2.54 16.35 -6.90
C ARG A 38 3.08 15.27 -7.85
N ALA A 39 4.12 15.57 -8.62
CA ALA A 39 4.76 14.60 -9.50
C ALA A 39 5.42 13.44 -8.70
N LYS A 40 6.08 13.75 -7.57
CA LYS A 40 6.64 12.71 -6.69
C LYS A 40 5.56 11.82 -6.08
N MET A 41 4.37 12.35 -5.77
CA MET A 41 3.24 11.60 -5.23
C MET A 41 2.66 10.55 -6.18
N GLU A 42 2.98 10.61 -7.48
CA GLU A 42 2.57 9.58 -8.45
C GLU A 42 3.05 8.18 -8.06
N SER A 43 4.13 8.06 -7.31
CA SER A 43 4.60 6.78 -6.77
C SER A 43 3.55 6.09 -5.89
N SER A 44 2.85 6.82 -5.01
CA SER A 44 1.74 6.28 -4.20
C SER A 44 0.57 5.85 -5.08
N ARG A 45 0.20 6.69 -6.05
CA ARG A 45 -0.87 6.34 -7.00
C ARG A 45 -0.53 5.07 -7.79
N MET A 46 0.71 4.96 -8.27
CA MET A 46 1.16 3.76 -8.99
C MET A 46 1.12 2.50 -8.12
N LEU A 47 1.53 2.57 -6.86
CA LEU A 47 1.42 1.44 -5.92
C LEU A 47 -0.04 1.00 -5.73
N HIS A 48 -0.95 1.96 -5.61
CA HIS A 48 -2.38 1.71 -5.41
C HIS A 48 -3.10 1.22 -6.67
N GLU A 49 -2.74 1.74 -7.87
CA GLU A 49 -3.51 1.49 -9.11
C GLU A 49 -2.88 0.44 -10.05
N MET A 50 -1.59 0.11 -9.92
CA MET A 50 -0.97 -0.87 -10.82
C MET A 50 -1.70 -2.22 -10.79
N PRO A 51 -1.82 -2.92 -11.94
CA PRO A 51 -2.57 -4.17 -12.04
C PRO A 51 -1.81 -5.36 -11.46
N LYS A 52 -1.13 -5.16 -10.34
CA LYS A 52 -0.38 -6.18 -9.60
C LYS A 52 -0.54 -5.92 -8.10
N PRO A 53 -0.73 -6.94 -7.27
CA PRO A 53 -0.69 -6.77 -5.82
C PRO A 53 0.63 -6.17 -5.35
N THR A 54 0.53 -5.25 -4.39
CA THR A 54 1.67 -4.57 -3.77
C THR A 54 1.73 -4.89 -2.28
N ILE A 55 2.92 -5.17 -1.77
CA ILE A 55 3.16 -5.46 -0.35
C ILE A 55 4.18 -4.47 0.17
N ALA A 56 3.86 -3.76 1.24
CA ALA A 56 4.84 -3.07 2.05
C ALA A 56 5.40 -4.05 3.10
N MET A 57 6.70 -4.31 3.03
CA MET A 57 7.46 -5.06 4.03
C MET A 57 8.11 -4.04 4.97
N VAL A 58 7.49 -3.84 6.14
CA VAL A 58 7.78 -2.71 7.03
C VAL A 58 8.61 -3.17 8.22
N ARG A 59 9.85 -2.65 8.32
CA ARG A 59 10.73 -2.82 9.48
C ARG A 59 11.01 -1.46 10.11
N GLY A 60 11.04 -1.39 11.45
CA GLY A 60 11.42 -0.18 12.16
C GLY A 60 10.57 1.04 11.80
N PRO A 61 11.16 2.24 11.68
CA PRO A 61 10.40 3.46 11.42
C PRO A 61 9.76 3.53 10.03
N ALA A 62 8.46 3.93 10.01
CA ALA A 62 7.73 4.37 8.84
C ALA A 62 7.05 5.71 9.19
N ALA A 63 7.56 6.84 8.68
CA ALA A 63 7.15 8.17 9.10
C ALA A 63 6.83 9.10 7.92
N GLY A 64 5.85 10.00 8.08
CA GLY A 64 5.47 11.00 7.08
C GLY A 64 5.19 10.37 5.71
N ALA A 65 5.88 10.84 4.68
CA ALA A 65 5.80 10.30 3.32
C ALA A 65 6.08 8.78 3.27
N GLY A 66 6.98 8.27 4.14
CA GLY A 66 7.27 6.84 4.24
C GLY A 66 6.08 6.03 4.74
N LEU A 67 5.36 6.53 5.75
CA LEU A 67 4.10 5.93 6.19
C LEU A 67 3.07 5.97 5.04
N SER A 68 2.90 7.11 4.39
CA SER A 68 1.95 7.26 3.27
C SER A 68 2.21 6.25 2.14
N LEU A 69 3.48 6.01 1.79
CA LEU A 69 3.88 4.99 0.81
C LEU A 69 3.56 3.56 1.27
N ALA A 70 3.78 3.26 2.55
CA ALA A 70 3.40 1.96 3.10
C ALA A 70 1.88 1.74 3.04
N LEU A 71 1.10 2.77 3.38
CA LEU A 71 -0.37 2.72 3.35
C LEU A 71 -0.94 2.64 1.93
N ALA A 72 -0.21 3.13 0.93
CA ALA A 72 -0.60 3.05 -0.49
C ALA A 72 -0.45 1.63 -1.08
N CYS A 73 0.29 0.73 -0.44
CA CYS A 73 0.36 -0.66 -0.82
C CYS A 73 -0.93 -1.41 -0.42
N ASP A 74 -1.27 -2.49 -1.14
CA ASP A 74 -2.46 -3.30 -0.85
C ASP A 74 -2.35 -4.01 0.50
N ILE A 75 -1.19 -4.58 0.80
CA ILE A 75 -0.93 -5.37 2.00
C ILE A 75 0.31 -4.83 2.71
N ARG A 76 0.30 -4.83 4.02
CA ARG A 76 1.41 -4.44 4.89
C ARG A 76 1.75 -5.57 5.84
N VAL A 77 2.98 -6.10 5.74
CA VAL A 77 3.56 -7.02 6.71
C VAL A 77 4.60 -6.24 7.51
N ALA A 78 4.44 -6.19 8.81
CA ALA A 78 5.29 -5.41 9.70
C ALA A 78 6.10 -6.31 10.63
N SER A 79 7.31 -5.88 10.99
CA SER A 79 8.03 -6.48 12.09
C SER A 79 7.48 -5.97 13.44
N ASP A 80 7.74 -6.70 14.51
CA ASP A 80 7.43 -6.30 15.88
C ASP A 80 8.21 -5.04 16.34
N THR A 81 9.26 -4.66 15.62
CA THR A 81 10.04 -3.43 15.84
C THR A 81 9.47 -2.22 15.12
N THR A 82 8.41 -2.38 14.32
CA THR A 82 7.81 -1.32 13.50
C THR A 82 7.19 -0.23 14.37
N ARG A 83 7.46 1.02 13.97
CA ARG A 83 6.87 2.24 14.53
C ARG A 83 6.37 3.15 13.43
N MET A 84 5.09 3.45 13.46
CA MET A 84 4.42 4.27 12.45
C MET A 84 4.05 5.64 13.04
N THR A 85 4.25 6.71 12.29
CA THR A 85 3.77 8.05 12.67
C THR A 85 3.51 8.88 11.43
N THR A 86 2.48 9.71 11.47
CA THR A 86 2.25 10.71 10.40
C THR A 86 3.34 11.77 10.37
N ALA A 87 3.89 12.15 11.51
CA ALA A 87 5.01 13.07 11.71
C ALA A 87 4.84 14.50 11.17
N PHE A 88 3.85 14.76 10.30
CA PHE A 88 3.70 16.06 9.62
C PHE A 88 3.49 17.23 10.58
N ALA A 89 2.66 17.07 11.63
CA ALA A 89 2.41 18.10 12.61
C ALA A 89 3.69 18.55 13.32
N ASN A 90 4.65 17.64 13.54
CA ASN A 90 5.91 17.93 14.21
C ASN A 90 6.83 18.86 13.41
N VAL A 91 6.62 18.96 12.09
CA VAL A 91 7.41 19.80 11.17
C VAL A 91 6.55 20.86 10.46
N GLY A 92 5.29 21.05 10.89
CA GLY A 92 4.40 22.10 10.37
C GLY A 92 3.86 21.82 8.97
N TYR A 93 3.85 20.58 8.50
CA TYR A 93 3.27 20.18 7.22
C TYR A 93 1.87 19.57 7.37
N SER A 94 1.09 19.62 6.30
CA SER A 94 -0.31 19.13 6.26
C SER A 94 -0.44 17.67 5.84
N GLY A 95 0.60 17.08 5.26
CA GLY A 95 0.58 15.72 4.71
C GLY A 95 0.87 15.66 3.22
N ASP A 96 1.30 14.49 2.76
CA ASP A 96 1.65 14.21 1.37
C ASP A 96 1.44 12.74 1.00
N PHE A 97 1.78 12.36 -0.23
CA PHE A 97 1.73 11.00 -0.78
C PHE A 97 0.41 10.25 -0.53
N GLY A 98 -0.71 10.97 -0.33
CA GLY A 98 -2.02 10.36 -0.12
C GLY A 98 -2.24 9.77 1.27
N GLY A 99 -1.38 10.06 2.25
CA GLY A 99 -1.49 9.51 3.60
C GLY A 99 -2.85 9.78 4.26
N THR A 100 -3.44 10.97 4.04
CA THR A 100 -4.81 11.28 4.51
C THR A 100 -5.87 10.39 3.88
N TYR A 101 -5.74 10.12 2.58
CA TYR A 101 -6.66 9.24 1.85
C TYR A 101 -6.63 7.82 2.38
N PHE A 102 -5.44 7.22 2.43
CA PHE A 102 -5.27 5.82 2.83
C PHE A 102 -5.54 5.61 4.32
N LEU A 103 -4.99 6.46 5.20
CA LEU A 103 -5.15 6.29 6.65
C LEU A 103 -6.63 6.39 7.06
N THR A 104 -7.36 7.37 6.53
CA THR A 104 -8.79 7.55 6.86
C THR A 104 -9.62 6.32 6.50
N ARG A 105 -9.29 5.63 5.40
CA ARG A 105 -9.97 4.40 4.97
C ARG A 105 -9.63 3.20 5.83
N LEU A 106 -8.40 3.13 6.32
CA LEU A 106 -7.95 2.00 7.14
C LEU A 106 -8.45 2.08 8.59
N VAL A 107 -8.36 3.26 9.22
CA VAL A 107 -8.63 3.39 10.67
C VAL A 107 -9.89 4.20 10.98
N GLY A 108 -10.59 4.70 9.95
CA GLY A 108 -11.73 5.59 10.09
C GLY A 108 -11.34 7.03 10.40
N THR A 109 -12.31 7.94 10.23
CA THR A 109 -12.07 9.39 10.25
C THR A 109 -11.57 9.91 11.60
N ALA A 110 -12.11 9.39 12.71
CA ALA A 110 -11.77 9.88 14.06
C ALA A 110 -10.32 9.56 14.41
N LYS A 111 -9.90 8.30 14.28
CA LYS A 111 -8.54 7.87 14.59
C LYS A 111 -7.51 8.47 13.62
N ALA A 112 -7.86 8.60 12.34
CA ALA A 112 -6.97 9.25 11.38
C ALA A 112 -6.69 10.72 11.76
N ARG A 113 -7.71 11.49 12.18
CA ARG A 113 -7.54 12.86 12.64
C ARG A 113 -6.70 12.95 13.91
N GLU A 114 -6.94 12.08 14.89
CA GLU A 114 -6.13 12.00 16.10
C GLU A 114 -4.66 11.82 15.73
N LEU A 115 -4.33 10.77 14.94
CA LEU A 115 -2.95 10.48 14.54
C LEU A 115 -2.30 11.61 13.71
N TYR A 116 -3.09 12.29 12.85
CA TYR A 116 -2.57 13.42 12.07
C TYR A 116 -2.28 14.65 12.92
N TYR A 117 -3.13 14.95 13.93
CA TYR A 117 -3.00 16.15 14.74
C TYR A 117 -1.97 15.99 15.87
N THR A 118 -1.88 14.80 16.45
CA THR A 118 -0.93 14.54 17.55
C THR A 118 0.43 14.09 17.05
N ALA A 119 0.50 13.48 15.85
CA ALA A 119 1.67 12.80 15.32
C ALA A 119 2.24 11.74 16.27
N ASP A 120 1.37 11.12 17.09
CA ASP A 120 1.76 10.07 18.00
C ASP A 120 2.31 8.86 17.24
N LYS A 121 3.20 8.13 17.92
CA LYS A 121 3.79 6.91 17.38
C LYS A 121 2.84 5.75 17.66
N VAL A 122 2.55 4.98 16.63
CA VAL A 122 1.79 3.74 16.67
C VAL A 122 2.78 2.58 16.60
N GLU A 123 2.86 1.78 17.65
CA GLU A 123 3.68 0.57 17.70
C GLU A 123 3.02 -0.57 16.90
N ALA A 124 3.80 -1.60 16.53
CA ALA A 124 3.36 -2.68 15.64
C ALA A 124 2.04 -3.36 16.08
N ALA A 125 1.90 -3.67 17.36
CA ALA A 125 0.70 -4.32 17.90
C ALA A 125 -0.54 -3.42 17.80
N GLU A 126 -0.41 -2.13 18.07
CA GLU A 126 -1.48 -1.15 17.90
C GLU A 126 -1.82 -0.96 16.41
N ALA A 127 -0.81 -0.88 15.54
CA ALA A 127 -1.02 -0.80 14.10
C ALA A 127 -1.82 -1.99 13.54
N LEU A 128 -1.59 -3.19 14.07
CA LEU A 128 -2.39 -4.38 13.74
C LEU A 128 -3.83 -4.24 14.26
N ALA A 129 -4.01 -3.84 15.50
CA ALA A 129 -5.34 -3.67 16.10
C ALA A 129 -6.18 -2.59 15.38
N LEU A 130 -5.54 -1.54 14.88
CA LEU A 130 -6.18 -0.46 14.10
C LEU A 130 -6.40 -0.81 12.62
N GLY A 131 -5.89 -1.95 12.13
CA GLY A 131 -5.96 -2.31 10.72
C GLY A 131 -4.97 -1.55 9.82
N MET A 132 -4.00 -0.84 10.40
CA MET A 132 -2.94 -0.18 9.62
C MET A 132 -1.99 -1.19 8.98
N VAL A 133 -1.84 -2.37 9.56
CA VAL A 133 -1.06 -3.50 9.00
C VAL A 133 -1.88 -4.78 9.03
N ASN A 134 -1.60 -5.68 8.09
CA ASN A 134 -2.33 -6.95 7.94
C ASN A 134 -1.73 -8.07 8.80
N LYS A 135 -0.43 -7.98 9.10
CA LYS A 135 0.30 -9.00 9.86
C LYS A 135 1.49 -8.37 10.58
N VAL A 136 1.74 -8.83 11.81
CA VAL A 136 2.96 -8.53 12.56
C VAL A 136 3.69 -9.84 12.83
N VAL A 137 5.00 -9.84 12.63
CA VAL A 137 5.88 -10.99 12.84
C VAL A 137 7.16 -10.56 13.57
N ALA A 138 7.90 -11.50 14.12
CA ALA A 138 9.23 -11.22 14.67
C ALA A 138 10.16 -10.64 13.58
N ASP A 139 11.05 -9.73 13.93
CA ASP A 139 11.86 -8.98 12.98
C ASP A 139 12.72 -9.88 12.08
N ASP A 140 13.25 -10.97 12.62
CA ASP A 140 14.03 -11.98 11.89
C ASP A 140 13.17 -12.85 10.94
N GLN A 141 11.85 -12.88 11.11
CA GLN A 141 10.90 -13.62 10.28
C GLN A 141 10.25 -12.74 9.20
N LEU A 142 10.47 -11.43 9.22
CA LEU A 142 9.77 -10.48 8.34
C LEU A 142 9.94 -10.82 6.86
N GLU A 143 11.17 -11.06 6.42
CA GLU A 143 11.44 -11.36 5.02
C GLU A 143 10.85 -12.70 4.59
N VAL A 144 11.04 -13.75 5.39
CA VAL A 144 10.54 -15.10 5.10
C VAL A 144 9.03 -15.10 4.94
N GLU A 145 8.31 -14.49 5.88
CA GLU A 145 6.85 -14.42 5.89
C GLU A 145 6.30 -13.54 4.75
N THR A 146 6.98 -12.43 4.47
CA THR A 146 6.59 -11.56 3.34
C THR A 146 6.81 -12.26 2.01
N MET A 147 7.95 -12.94 1.83
CA MET A 147 8.26 -13.69 0.62
C MET A 147 7.31 -14.86 0.40
N ALA A 148 6.92 -15.57 1.46
CA ALA A 148 5.93 -16.63 1.37
C ALA A 148 4.58 -16.10 0.84
N LEU A 149 4.10 -14.96 1.37
CA LEU A 149 2.89 -14.29 0.89
C LEU A 149 3.04 -13.80 -0.56
N ALA A 150 4.16 -13.18 -0.89
CA ALA A 150 4.44 -12.70 -2.24
C ALA A 150 4.48 -13.82 -3.28
N ASN A 151 5.14 -14.93 -2.95
CA ASN A 151 5.21 -16.11 -3.82
C ASN A 151 3.83 -16.75 -4.02
N LYS A 152 2.99 -16.80 -2.98
CA LYS A 152 1.61 -17.28 -3.10
C LYS A 152 0.83 -16.45 -4.14
N MET A 153 0.97 -15.13 -4.14
CA MET A 153 0.31 -14.25 -5.11
C MET A 153 0.98 -14.28 -6.48
N ALA A 154 2.31 -14.37 -6.55
CA ALA A 154 3.06 -14.41 -7.79
C ALA A 154 2.78 -15.67 -8.61
N ASN A 155 2.50 -16.78 -7.94
CA ASN A 155 2.07 -18.05 -8.56
C ASN A 155 0.56 -18.11 -8.78
N GLY A 156 -0.19 -17.05 -8.50
CA GLY A 156 -1.62 -16.95 -8.71
C GLY A 156 -1.98 -16.44 -10.11
N PRO A 157 -3.28 -16.39 -10.46
CA PRO A 157 -3.78 -15.93 -11.75
C PRO A 157 -3.61 -14.40 -11.87
N ALA A 158 -2.50 -13.97 -12.46
CA ALA A 158 -2.07 -12.56 -12.45
C ALA A 158 -3.11 -11.59 -13.02
N ILE A 159 -3.81 -11.98 -14.11
CA ILE A 159 -4.87 -11.17 -14.72
C ILE A 159 -6.03 -10.99 -13.75
N ALA A 160 -6.49 -12.08 -13.11
CA ALA A 160 -7.58 -12.02 -12.15
C ALA A 160 -7.23 -11.18 -10.92
N LEU A 161 -6.03 -11.32 -10.37
CA LEU A 161 -5.55 -10.49 -9.26
C LEU A 161 -5.55 -9.00 -9.61
N GLY A 162 -5.16 -8.66 -10.84
CA GLY A 162 -5.20 -7.27 -11.33
C GLY A 162 -6.62 -6.71 -11.41
N TYR A 163 -7.60 -7.51 -11.84
CA TYR A 163 -9.01 -7.11 -11.88
C TYR A 163 -9.64 -7.06 -10.48
N MET A 164 -9.29 -8.00 -9.58
CA MET A 164 -9.72 -7.93 -8.17
C MET A 164 -9.28 -6.62 -7.52
N LYS A 165 -8.04 -6.21 -7.72
CA LYS A 165 -7.53 -4.93 -7.21
C LYS A 165 -8.32 -3.74 -7.77
N ARG A 166 -8.61 -3.71 -9.07
CA ARG A 166 -9.43 -2.66 -9.69
C ARG A 166 -10.84 -2.59 -9.10
N ASN A 167 -11.47 -3.75 -8.86
CA ASN A 167 -12.80 -3.81 -8.24
C ASN A 167 -12.77 -3.25 -6.82
N MET A 168 -11.77 -3.64 -6.00
CA MET A 168 -11.59 -3.13 -4.64
C MET A 168 -11.34 -1.62 -4.62
N ASN A 169 -10.48 -1.09 -5.50
CA ASN A 169 -10.22 0.34 -5.59
C ASN A 169 -11.48 1.12 -6.00
N ALA A 170 -12.28 0.58 -6.92
CA ALA A 170 -13.56 1.20 -7.30
C ALA A 170 -14.56 1.20 -6.14
N ALA A 171 -14.59 0.14 -5.33
CA ALA A 171 -15.48 0.04 -4.18
C ALA A 171 -15.16 1.07 -3.07
N GLU A 172 -13.94 1.63 -3.03
CA GLU A 172 -13.59 2.67 -2.06
C GLU A 172 -14.37 3.99 -2.25
N THR A 173 -14.86 4.26 -3.46
CA THR A 173 -15.48 5.55 -3.82
C THR A 173 -16.76 5.42 -4.65
N GLY A 174 -17.00 4.27 -5.27
CA GLY A 174 -18.13 4.01 -6.14
C GLY A 174 -19.39 3.57 -5.41
N SER A 175 -20.50 3.56 -6.13
CA SER A 175 -21.76 2.96 -5.68
C SER A 175 -21.76 1.43 -5.83
N LEU A 176 -22.70 0.75 -5.19
CA LEU A 176 -22.89 -0.70 -5.37
C LEU A 176 -23.19 -1.05 -6.85
N SER A 177 -23.91 -0.20 -7.57
CA SER A 177 -24.18 -0.38 -9.00
C SER A 177 -22.93 -0.32 -9.83
N ASP A 178 -22.04 0.67 -9.58
CA ASP A 178 -20.75 0.78 -10.28
C ASP A 178 -19.88 -0.47 -10.04
N CYS A 179 -19.89 -0.98 -8.80
CA CYS A 179 -19.17 -2.21 -8.46
C CYS A 179 -19.73 -3.42 -9.23
N PHE A 180 -21.05 -3.58 -9.30
CA PHE A 180 -21.68 -4.68 -10.06
C PHE A 180 -21.33 -4.63 -11.54
N ASP A 181 -21.36 -3.45 -12.16
CA ASP A 181 -21.03 -3.28 -13.57
C ASP A 181 -19.57 -3.66 -13.85
N LEU A 182 -18.64 -3.21 -12.98
CA LEU A 182 -17.24 -3.56 -13.08
C LEU A 182 -16.97 -5.06 -12.82
N GLU A 183 -17.58 -5.62 -11.79
CA GLU A 183 -17.42 -7.03 -11.45
C GLU A 183 -17.95 -7.94 -12.56
N ALA A 184 -19.12 -7.65 -13.12
CA ALA A 184 -19.68 -8.42 -14.23
C ALA A 184 -18.74 -8.43 -15.44
N MET A 185 -18.21 -7.26 -15.80
CA MET A 185 -17.26 -7.12 -16.91
C MET A 185 -15.94 -7.85 -16.62
N HIS A 186 -15.37 -7.66 -15.45
CA HIS A 186 -14.08 -8.23 -15.08
C HIS A 186 -14.18 -9.74 -14.87
N HIS A 187 -15.27 -10.23 -14.27
CA HIS A 187 -15.55 -11.66 -14.14
C HIS A 187 -15.61 -12.35 -15.51
N THR A 188 -16.38 -11.76 -16.44
CA THR A 188 -16.48 -12.31 -17.80
C THR A 188 -15.13 -12.34 -18.50
N ARG A 189 -14.34 -11.25 -18.41
CA ARG A 189 -13.00 -11.20 -19.02
C ARG A 189 -12.05 -12.24 -18.43
N THR A 190 -12.03 -12.39 -17.11
CA THR A 190 -11.18 -13.40 -16.46
C THR A 190 -11.61 -14.82 -16.75
N GLY A 191 -12.93 -15.05 -16.91
CA GLY A 191 -13.49 -16.33 -17.34
C GLY A 191 -13.05 -16.77 -18.76
N MET A 192 -12.56 -15.84 -19.58
CA MET A 192 -12.07 -16.14 -20.93
C MET A 192 -10.56 -16.45 -20.98
N THR A 193 -9.84 -16.32 -19.85
CA THR A 193 -8.39 -16.58 -19.78
C THR A 193 -8.07 -18.07 -19.78
N ASP A 194 -6.86 -18.40 -20.20
CA ASP A 194 -6.37 -19.78 -20.10
C ASP A 194 -6.11 -20.18 -18.65
N ASP A 195 -5.73 -19.21 -17.78
CA ASP A 195 -5.62 -19.42 -16.35
C ASP A 195 -6.94 -19.86 -15.71
N HIS A 196 -8.08 -19.30 -16.16
CA HIS A 196 -9.39 -19.77 -15.68
C HIS A 196 -9.71 -21.19 -16.10
N LYS A 197 -9.45 -21.55 -17.35
CA LYS A 197 -9.64 -22.94 -17.87
C LYS A 197 -8.78 -23.92 -17.11
N GLU A 198 -7.50 -23.59 -16.91
CA GLU A 198 -6.57 -24.39 -16.11
C GLU A 198 -7.06 -24.55 -14.67
N ALA A 199 -7.51 -23.47 -14.02
CA ALA A 199 -8.03 -23.54 -12.66
C ALA A 199 -9.25 -24.44 -12.54
N ALA A 200 -10.20 -24.34 -13.48
CA ALA A 200 -11.39 -25.17 -13.50
C ALA A 200 -11.05 -26.67 -13.70
N GLN A 201 -10.15 -26.96 -14.63
CA GLN A 201 -9.71 -28.35 -14.88
C GLN A 201 -8.93 -28.90 -13.68
N ALA A 202 -8.00 -28.12 -13.12
CA ALA A 202 -7.23 -28.51 -11.94
C ALA A 202 -8.11 -28.81 -10.72
N PHE A 203 -9.20 -28.04 -10.55
CA PHE A 203 -10.19 -28.30 -9.50
C PHE A 203 -10.89 -29.66 -9.68
N VAL A 204 -11.34 -29.97 -10.90
CA VAL A 204 -11.97 -31.26 -11.22
C VAL A 204 -10.98 -32.40 -10.98
N ASP A 205 -9.74 -32.24 -11.41
CA ASP A 205 -8.66 -33.25 -11.30
C ASP A 205 -8.07 -33.35 -9.89
N LYS A 206 -8.50 -32.50 -8.95
CA LYS A 206 -7.98 -32.42 -7.57
C LYS A 206 -6.46 -32.19 -7.50
N ARG A 207 -5.91 -31.38 -8.39
CA ARG A 207 -4.49 -30.99 -8.43
C ARG A 207 -4.33 -29.47 -8.25
N THR A 208 -3.11 -29.04 -7.97
CA THR A 208 -2.78 -27.61 -7.92
C THR A 208 -2.73 -27.04 -9.33
N PRO A 209 -3.41 -25.90 -9.62
CA PRO A 209 -3.33 -25.24 -10.92
C PRO A 209 -1.95 -24.60 -11.13
N VAL A 210 -1.57 -24.46 -12.41
CA VAL A 210 -0.34 -23.77 -12.84
C VAL A 210 -0.73 -22.59 -13.71
N PHE A 211 -0.65 -21.38 -13.14
CA PHE A 211 -1.02 -20.14 -13.82
C PHE A 211 0.13 -19.58 -14.65
N LYS A 212 -0.19 -18.98 -15.80
CA LYS A 212 0.78 -18.39 -16.73
C LYS A 212 0.52 -16.90 -16.99
N GLY A 213 -0.57 -16.35 -16.47
CA GLY A 213 -0.97 -14.97 -16.70
C GLY A 213 -1.51 -14.70 -18.11
N GLN A 214 -2.21 -15.64 -18.69
CA GLN A 214 -2.72 -15.62 -20.08
C GLN A 214 -4.23 -15.88 -20.15
#